data_d1f34ab23d19d3f10cef1b17d8099bbd
#
_entry.id   d1f34ab23d19d3f10cef1b17d8099bbd
#
_cell.length_a   1.000
_cell.length_b   1.000
_cell.length_c   1.000
_cell.angle_alpha   90.00
_cell.angle_beta   90.00
_cell.angle_gamma   90.00
#
_symmetry.space_group_name_H-M   'P 1'
#
loop_
_entity.id
_entity.type
_entity.pdbx_description
1 polymer ?
#
loop_
_entity_poly.entity_id
_entity_poly.type
_entity_poly.pdbx_seq_one_letter_code
_entity_poly.pdbx_strand_id
1 'polypeptide(L)'
;MHTTDALNPDPLPALVWTPSLDGSSRYEAFVAYCAAHCQDQVTQHAGAPPWSPEAFHRWSVADLSGFWSEVSDFFEIDWVEKPVAVFEPGPSFYQTRWFRGGKLSYAAHVLAQKTDARPALVALEENGTERVISWTALEKAVGHLQKQLQDAGVTHGDRVVAMARNTPETVAAFLAVNGLGAIWSSCAPEFGAEAITDRCAQIEPKVFWYAPEYPYNGKVFDLKAKAQQVIASLDTLAWAAPLDASIWEY
;
A
#
# COMPACT_ATOMS: atom_id res chain seq x y z
N MET A 1 21.80 -6.24 49.04
CA MET A 1 22.59 -6.90 47.97
C MET A 1 21.57 -7.52 47.02
N HIS A 2 21.18 -6.80 45.96
CA HIS A 2 20.41 -7.36 44.86
C HIS A 2 21.39 -7.77 43.77
N THR A 3 21.55 -9.07 43.59
CA THR A 3 22.25 -9.65 42.46
C THR A 3 21.41 -9.41 41.24
N THR A 4 21.91 -8.57 40.32
CA THR A 4 21.40 -8.45 38.95
C THR A 4 21.73 -9.77 38.24
N ASP A 5 20.72 -10.63 38.08
CA ASP A 5 20.79 -11.72 37.12
C ASP A 5 20.98 -11.11 35.75
N ALA A 6 22.17 -11.27 35.19
CA ALA A 6 22.47 -10.97 33.81
C ALA A 6 21.57 -11.90 32.96
N LEU A 7 20.60 -11.31 32.27
CA LEU A 7 19.83 -12.01 31.25
C LEU A 7 20.81 -12.60 30.25
N ASN A 8 20.96 -13.91 30.31
CA ASN A 8 21.71 -14.66 29.32
C ASN A 8 20.94 -14.45 27.99
N PRO A 9 21.49 -13.81 26.96
CA PRO A 9 20.76 -13.65 25.73
C PRO A 9 20.46 -15.05 25.17
N ASP A 10 19.19 -15.33 24.93
CA ASP A 10 18.79 -16.54 24.23
C ASP A 10 19.64 -16.68 22.96
N PRO A 11 20.10 -17.88 22.63
CA PRO A 11 20.85 -18.08 21.40
C PRO A 11 20.01 -17.59 20.22
N LEU A 12 20.63 -16.80 19.34
CA LEU A 12 19.95 -16.33 18.14
C LEU A 12 19.26 -17.50 17.45
N PRO A 13 18.02 -17.31 16.98
CA PRO A 13 17.30 -18.39 16.31
C PRO A 13 18.14 -18.92 15.14
N ALA A 14 18.02 -20.22 14.86
CA ALA A 14 18.72 -20.85 13.75
C ALA A 14 18.43 -20.07 12.44
N LEU A 15 19.45 -19.92 11.61
CA LEU A 15 19.32 -19.29 10.30
C LEU A 15 18.25 -20.02 9.49
N VAL A 16 17.15 -19.35 9.18
CA VAL A 16 16.00 -19.94 8.48
C VAL A 16 16.16 -19.83 6.96
N TRP A 17 16.81 -18.76 6.50
CA TRP A 17 16.99 -18.48 5.07
C TRP A 17 18.19 -17.59 4.84
N THR A 18 18.87 -17.76 3.71
CA THR A 18 19.94 -16.92 3.23
C THR A 18 19.63 -16.50 1.80
N PRO A 19 19.73 -15.20 1.45
CA PRO A 19 19.52 -14.76 0.09
C PRO A 19 20.59 -15.37 -0.85
N SER A 20 20.22 -15.66 -2.08
CA SER A 20 21.19 -15.93 -3.14
C SER A 20 21.96 -14.64 -3.44
N LEU A 21 23.28 -14.74 -3.55
CA LEU A 21 24.14 -13.61 -3.89
C LEU A 21 24.46 -13.62 -5.40
N ASP A 22 23.44 -13.75 -6.22
CA ASP A 22 23.56 -13.82 -7.69
C ASP A 22 23.35 -12.47 -8.40
N GLY A 23 23.26 -11.39 -7.65
CA GLY A 23 23.04 -10.04 -8.18
C GLY A 23 21.59 -9.78 -8.61
N SER A 24 20.68 -10.70 -8.34
CA SER A 24 19.27 -10.61 -8.82
C SER A 24 18.36 -9.82 -7.89
N SER A 25 18.81 -9.52 -6.66
CA SER A 25 17.97 -8.81 -5.68
C SER A 25 17.87 -7.32 -6.00
N ARG A 26 16.72 -6.73 -5.69
CA ARG A 26 16.54 -5.27 -5.79
C ARG A 26 17.50 -4.49 -4.90
N TYR A 27 17.90 -5.06 -3.76
CA TYR A 27 18.89 -4.45 -2.89
C TYR A 27 20.27 -4.35 -3.57
N GLU A 28 20.76 -5.44 -4.18
CA GLU A 28 22.04 -5.44 -4.89
C GLU A 28 22.01 -4.49 -6.10
N ALA A 29 20.89 -4.47 -6.83
CA ALA A 29 20.71 -3.51 -7.92
C ALA A 29 20.76 -2.06 -7.41
N PHE A 30 20.15 -1.75 -6.26
CA PHE A 30 20.20 -0.42 -5.68
C PHE A 30 21.60 -0.05 -5.17
N VAL A 31 22.32 -0.99 -4.54
CA VAL A 31 23.72 -0.78 -4.14
C VAL A 31 24.61 -0.49 -5.36
N ALA A 32 24.44 -1.25 -6.45
CA ALA A 32 25.16 -1.02 -7.70
C ALA A 32 24.83 0.33 -8.33
N TYR A 33 23.54 0.71 -8.33
CA TYR A 33 23.08 2.03 -8.76
C TYR A 33 23.76 3.14 -7.96
N CYS A 34 23.77 3.07 -6.63
CA CYS A 34 24.40 4.06 -5.77
C CYS A 34 25.92 4.14 -6.01
N ALA A 35 26.58 3.01 -6.27
CA ALA A 35 28.00 2.99 -6.62
C ALA A 35 28.30 3.74 -7.93
N ALA A 36 27.36 3.74 -8.86
CA ALA A 36 27.52 4.43 -10.15
C ALA A 36 27.13 5.92 -10.09
N HIS A 37 26.17 6.32 -9.25
CA HIS A 37 25.55 7.66 -9.30
C HIS A 37 25.88 8.56 -8.11
N CYS A 38 26.07 7.99 -6.90
CA CYS A 38 26.28 8.77 -5.68
C CYS A 38 27.38 8.19 -4.77
N GLN A 39 28.40 7.55 -5.34
CA GLN A 39 29.45 6.87 -4.58
C GLN A 39 30.06 7.75 -3.48
N ASP A 40 30.37 9.01 -3.79
CA ASP A 40 30.99 9.92 -2.84
C ASP A 40 30.14 10.20 -1.62
N GLN A 41 28.82 10.37 -1.81
CA GLN A 41 27.86 10.57 -0.71
C GLN A 41 27.81 9.35 0.20
N VAL A 42 27.70 8.16 -0.38
CA VAL A 42 27.68 6.90 0.39
C VAL A 42 29.00 6.71 1.12
N THR A 43 30.14 6.97 0.47
CA THR A 43 31.49 6.77 1.03
C THR A 43 31.76 7.64 2.26
N GLN A 44 31.19 8.85 2.33
CA GLN A 44 31.33 9.73 3.51
C GLN A 44 30.81 9.08 4.80
N HIS A 45 29.80 8.19 4.70
CA HIS A 45 29.15 7.57 5.84
C HIS A 45 29.43 6.07 5.98
N ALA A 46 29.65 5.39 4.87
CA ALA A 46 29.79 3.93 4.77
C ALA A 46 31.24 3.45 4.56
N GLY A 47 32.15 4.35 4.21
CA GLY A 47 33.52 3.99 3.76
C GLY A 47 33.52 3.57 2.27
N ALA A 48 34.68 3.16 1.76
CA ALA A 48 34.83 2.77 0.36
C ALA A 48 34.06 1.48 0.02
N PRO A 49 33.54 1.36 -1.22
CA PRO A 49 32.91 0.11 -1.66
C PRO A 49 33.96 -1.05 -1.79
N PRO A 50 33.50 -2.34 -1.77
CA PRO A 50 32.10 -2.77 -1.70
C PRO A 50 31.51 -2.57 -0.30
N TRP A 51 30.27 -2.11 -0.23
CA TRP A 51 29.63 -1.85 1.05
C TRP A 51 28.92 -3.09 1.59
N SER A 52 29.16 -3.41 2.88
CA SER A 52 28.34 -4.38 3.59
C SER A 52 26.93 -3.81 3.85
N PRO A 53 25.91 -4.64 4.10
CA PRO A 53 24.59 -4.19 4.48
C PRO A 53 24.60 -3.20 5.67
N GLU A 54 25.45 -3.45 6.68
CA GLU A 54 25.59 -2.57 7.85
C GLU A 54 26.23 -1.23 7.49
N ALA A 55 27.20 -1.22 6.59
CA ALA A 55 27.83 0.01 6.10
C ALA A 55 26.81 0.85 5.32
N PHE A 56 26.08 0.21 4.42
CA PHE A 56 25.04 0.87 3.63
C PHE A 56 23.88 1.40 4.51
N HIS A 57 23.47 0.63 5.53
CA HIS A 57 22.53 1.10 6.55
C HIS A 57 23.05 2.33 7.31
N ARG A 58 24.34 2.40 7.68
CA ARG A 58 24.87 3.62 8.32
C ARG A 58 24.64 4.87 7.49
N TRP A 59 24.87 4.80 6.17
CA TRP A 59 24.55 5.92 5.28
C TRP A 59 23.06 6.24 5.28
N SER A 60 22.19 5.24 5.16
CA SER A 60 20.75 5.44 5.07
C SER A 60 20.14 6.18 6.26
N VAL A 61 20.77 6.10 7.44
CA VAL A 61 20.33 6.80 8.66
C VAL A 61 21.09 8.08 8.95
N ALA A 62 22.30 8.24 8.41
CA ALA A 62 23.13 9.43 8.59
C ALA A 62 22.77 10.54 7.61
N ASP A 63 22.42 10.21 6.37
CA ASP A 63 22.01 11.14 5.33
C ASP A 63 20.62 10.75 4.77
N LEU A 64 19.59 11.09 5.52
CA LEU A 64 18.21 10.79 5.14
C LEU A 64 17.80 11.48 3.83
N SER A 65 18.27 12.70 3.58
CA SER A 65 17.96 13.42 2.34
C SER A 65 18.57 12.73 1.13
N GLY A 66 19.86 12.42 1.19
CA GLY A 66 20.57 11.74 0.10
C GLY A 66 20.01 10.36 -0.15
N PHE A 67 19.85 9.53 0.89
CA PHE A 67 19.31 8.18 0.76
C PHE A 67 17.92 8.14 0.11
N TRP A 68 16.97 8.95 0.61
CA TRP A 68 15.61 8.94 0.07
C TRP A 68 15.48 9.62 -1.30
N SER A 69 16.40 10.54 -1.65
CA SER A 69 16.52 11.05 -3.01
C SER A 69 16.88 9.92 -3.98
N GLU A 70 17.94 9.17 -3.65
CA GLU A 70 18.40 8.07 -4.50
C GLU A 70 17.40 6.93 -4.59
N VAL A 71 16.63 6.66 -3.51
CA VAL A 71 15.49 5.71 -3.56
C VAL A 71 14.43 6.20 -4.54
N SER A 72 14.07 7.49 -4.49
CA SER A 72 13.08 8.07 -5.41
C SER A 72 13.51 7.95 -6.87
N ASP A 73 14.78 8.21 -7.15
CA ASP A 73 15.34 8.18 -8.50
C ASP A 73 15.50 6.73 -9.00
N PHE A 74 16.00 5.82 -8.17
CA PHE A 74 16.17 4.40 -8.51
C PHE A 74 14.83 3.70 -8.82
N PHE A 75 13.77 4.04 -8.08
CA PHE A 75 12.44 3.50 -8.33
C PHE A 75 11.64 4.31 -9.34
N GLU A 76 12.26 5.32 -9.97
CA GLU A 76 11.66 6.15 -11.02
C GLU A 76 10.28 6.69 -10.60
N ILE A 77 10.21 7.28 -9.37
CA ILE A 77 8.94 7.81 -8.86
C ILE A 77 8.41 8.88 -9.80
N ASP A 78 7.24 8.65 -10.37
CA ASP A 78 6.59 9.55 -11.33
C ASP A 78 5.93 10.72 -10.57
N TRP A 79 6.71 11.78 -10.39
CA TRP A 79 6.26 12.99 -9.73
C TRP A 79 5.44 13.86 -10.68
N VAL A 80 4.16 14.11 -10.36
CA VAL A 80 3.34 15.15 -11.01
C VAL A 80 3.91 16.54 -10.72
N GLU A 81 4.31 16.79 -9.48
CA GLU A 81 5.09 17.96 -9.07
C GLU A 81 6.28 17.46 -8.25
N LYS A 82 7.51 17.82 -8.66
CA LYS A 82 8.72 17.42 -7.94
C LYS A 82 8.79 18.08 -6.56
N PRO A 83 9.26 17.37 -5.53
CA PRO A 83 9.45 17.95 -4.20
C PRO A 83 10.54 19.03 -4.24
N VAL A 84 10.38 20.05 -3.42
CA VAL A 84 11.39 21.10 -3.21
C VAL A 84 12.41 20.74 -2.13
N ALA A 85 12.09 19.75 -1.28
CA ALA A 85 12.99 19.18 -0.28
C ALA A 85 12.57 17.74 0.00
N VAL A 86 13.55 16.84 0.14
CA VAL A 86 13.31 15.41 0.41
C VAL A 86 13.00 15.18 1.89
N PHE A 87 13.74 15.83 2.76
CA PHE A 87 13.62 15.67 4.21
C PHE A 87 13.81 17.01 4.92
N GLU A 88 12.85 17.37 5.77
CA GLU A 88 12.91 18.52 6.66
C GLU A 88 12.56 18.06 8.07
N PRO A 89 13.55 18.00 8.99
CA PRO A 89 13.31 17.59 10.36
C PRO A 89 12.39 18.59 11.07
N GLY A 90 11.36 18.06 11.74
CA GLY A 90 10.49 18.87 12.60
C GLY A 90 10.97 18.86 14.06
N PRO A 91 10.38 19.72 14.92
CA PRO A 91 10.65 19.69 16.36
C PRO A 91 10.32 18.35 17.03
N SER A 92 9.47 17.56 16.42
CA SER A 92 9.11 16.20 16.81
C SER A 92 8.93 15.31 15.58
N PHE A 93 8.94 13.99 15.78
CA PHE A 93 8.85 13.01 14.67
C PHE A 93 7.63 13.26 13.76
N TYR A 94 6.45 13.47 14.31
CA TYR A 94 5.21 13.70 13.54
C TYR A 94 5.16 15.05 12.81
N GLN A 95 6.06 15.99 13.12
CA GLN A 95 6.18 17.29 12.46
C GLN A 95 7.24 17.28 11.34
N THR A 96 7.98 16.17 11.21
CA THR A 96 8.93 15.95 10.11
C THR A 96 8.18 15.91 8.78
N ARG A 97 8.75 16.58 7.78
CA ARG A 97 8.17 16.63 6.42
C ARG A 97 9.06 15.87 5.45
N TRP A 98 8.41 15.00 4.71
CA TRP A 98 9.03 14.21 3.66
C TRP A 98 8.55 14.70 2.30
N PHE A 99 9.47 14.80 1.34
CA PHE A 99 9.18 15.19 -0.05
C PHE A 99 8.24 16.39 -0.15
N ARG A 100 8.60 17.47 0.60
CA ARG A 100 7.76 18.67 0.71
C ARG A 100 7.43 19.27 -0.67
N GLY A 101 6.15 19.51 -0.91
CA GLY A 101 5.62 20.04 -2.18
C GLY A 101 5.53 19.01 -3.30
N GLY A 102 6.06 17.80 -3.11
CA GLY A 102 5.91 16.71 -4.07
C GLY A 102 4.46 16.26 -4.20
N LYS A 103 4.02 16.02 -5.44
CA LYS A 103 2.72 15.41 -5.74
C LYS A 103 2.91 14.23 -6.67
N LEU A 104 2.24 13.14 -6.37
CA LEU A 104 2.24 11.93 -7.19
C LEU A 104 0.87 11.27 -7.16
N SER A 105 0.60 10.40 -8.13
CA SER A 105 -0.53 9.48 -8.08
C SER A 105 -0.01 8.07 -7.86
N TYR A 106 -0.29 7.49 -6.70
CA TYR A 106 0.09 6.12 -6.39
C TYR A 106 -0.48 5.13 -7.40
N ALA A 107 -1.77 5.29 -7.76
CA ALA A 107 -2.43 4.42 -8.73
C ALA A 107 -1.79 4.54 -10.14
N ALA A 108 -1.47 5.75 -10.59
CA ALA A 108 -0.79 5.95 -11.88
C ALA A 108 0.59 5.28 -11.87
N HIS A 109 1.38 5.49 -10.82
CA HIS A 109 2.70 4.89 -10.68
C HIS A 109 2.64 3.35 -10.68
N VAL A 110 1.68 2.74 -9.95
CA VAL A 110 1.49 1.28 -9.93
C VAL A 110 1.10 0.76 -11.33
N LEU A 111 0.15 1.41 -12.00
CA LEU A 111 -0.32 0.97 -13.32
C LEU A 111 0.71 1.21 -14.44
N ALA A 112 1.63 2.16 -14.28
CA ALA A 112 2.76 2.36 -15.20
C ALA A 112 3.75 1.19 -15.19
N GLN A 113 3.77 0.37 -14.11
CA GLN A 113 4.64 -0.81 -13.99
C GLN A 113 4.10 -2.06 -14.69
N LYS A 114 3.04 -1.93 -15.49
CA LYS A 114 2.42 -3.05 -16.20
C LYS A 114 3.40 -3.77 -17.15
N THR A 115 3.29 -5.07 -17.20
CA THR A 115 4.13 -5.95 -18.03
C THR A 115 3.40 -7.26 -18.32
N ASP A 116 3.68 -7.87 -19.48
CA ASP A 116 3.18 -9.21 -19.79
C ASP A 116 4.04 -10.32 -19.18
N ALA A 117 5.20 -9.99 -18.62
CA ALA A 117 6.13 -10.98 -18.06
C ALA A 117 5.65 -11.58 -16.73
N ARG A 118 4.70 -10.93 -16.05
CA ARG A 118 4.15 -11.40 -14.77
C ARG A 118 2.73 -10.88 -14.58
N PRO A 119 1.86 -11.59 -13.82
CA PRO A 119 0.53 -11.10 -13.48
C PRO A 119 0.60 -9.83 -12.61
N ALA A 120 -0.49 -9.05 -12.63
CA ALA A 120 -0.66 -7.92 -11.72
C ALA A 120 -0.95 -8.41 -10.28
N LEU A 121 -1.87 -9.37 -10.14
CA LEU A 121 -2.26 -9.93 -8.85
C LEU A 121 -2.40 -11.45 -8.96
N VAL A 122 -2.02 -12.13 -7.90
CA VAL A 122 -2.31 -13.55 -7.66
C VAL A 122 -3.05 -13.64 -6.34
N ALA A 123 -4.32 -14.08 -6.39
CA ALA A 123 -5.13 -14.29 -5.20
C ALA A 123 -5.18 -15.78 -4.89
N LEU A 124 -4.86 -16.12 -3.65
CA LEU A 124 -5.01 -17.46 -3.13
C LEU A 124 -6.28 -17.50 -2.25
N GLU A 125 -7.28 -18.25 -2.71
CA GLU A 125 -8.53 -18.41 -1.97
C GLU A 125 -8.36 -19.43 -0.83
N GLU A 126 -9.25 -19.38 0.18
CA GLU A 126 -9.19 -20.26 1.35
C GLU A 126 -9.24 -21.76 0.98
N ASN A 127 -9.91 -22.11 -0.09
CA ASN A 127 -10.00 -23.47 -0.61
C ASN A 127 -8.76 -23.92 -1.42
N GLY A 128 -7.71 -23.09 -1.49
CA GLY A 128 -6.49 -23.35 -2.25
C GLY A 128 -6.61 -23.01 -3.74
N THR A 129 -7.74 -22.50 -4.21
CA THR A 129 -7.87 -22.06 -5.62
C THR A 129 -7.05 -20.78 -5.83
N GLU A 130 -6.26 -20.77 -6.90
CA GLU A 130 -5.50 -19.60 -7.33
C GLU A 130 -6.27 -18.85 -8.43
N ARG A 131 -6.39 -17.54 -8.28
CA ARG A 131 -6.95 -16.65 -9.29
C ARG A 131 -5.92 -15.61 -9.71
N VAL A 132 -5.59 -15.62 -11.00
CA VAL A 132 -4.56 -14.77 -11.59
C VAL A 132 -5.23 -13.62 -12.34
N ILE A 133 -4.84 -12.38 -12.03
CA ILE A 133 -5.32 -11.16 -12.67
C ILE A 133 -4.21 -10.54 -13.49
N SER A 134 -4.43 -10.35 -14.77
CA SER A 134 -3.50 -9.65 -15.65
C SER A 134 -3.51 -8.13 -15.41
N TRP A 135 -2.44 -7.44 -15.81
CA TRP A 135 -2.39 -5.98 -15.77
C TRP A 135 -3.50 -5.31 -16.58
N THR A 136 -3.81 -5.87 -17.76
CA THR A 136 -4.91 -5.36 -18.60
C THR A 136 -6.26 -5.51 -17.91
N ALA A 137 -6.52 -6.64 -17.24
CA ALA A 137 -7.75 -6.83 -16.50
C ALA A 137 -7.85 -5.87 -15.31
N LEU A 138 -6.76 -5.69 -14.55
CA LEU A 138 -6.70 -4.75 -13.45
C LEU A 138 -6.97 -3.30 -13.92
N GLU A 139 -6.31 -2.86 -14.98
CA GLU A 139 -6.49 -1.52 -15.54
C GLU A 139 -7.95 -1.26 -15.98
N LYS A 140 -8.58 -2.23 -16.65
CA LYS A 140 -10.00 -2.15 -17.03
C LYS A 140 -10.93 -2.07 -15.82
N ALA A 141 -10.72 -2.92 -14.81
CA ALA A 141 -11.53 -2.91 -13.59
C ALA A 141 -11.37 -1.58 -12.83
N VAL A 142 -10.14 -1.06 -12.72
CA VAL A 142 -9.88 0.26 -12.13
C VAL A 142 -10.63 1.34 -12.88
N GLY A 143 -10.54 1.38 -14.22
CA GLY A 143 -11.25 2.37 -15.04
C GLY A 143 -12.77 2.28 -14.91
N HIS A 144 -13.32 1.05 -14.86
CA HIS A 144 -14.74 0.83 -14.63
C HIS A 144 -15.20 1.39 -13.27
N LEU A 145 -14.48 1.07 -12.20
CA LEU A 145 -14.79 1.56 -10.86
C LEU A 145 -14.61 3.09 -10.75
N GLN A 146 -13.62 3.67 -11.41
CA GLN A 146 -13.47 5.13 -11.49
C GLN A 146 -14.70 5.78 -12.15
N LYS A 147 -15.21 5.19 -13.23
CA LYS A 147 -16.42 5.69 -13.89
C LYS A 147 -17.63 5.65 -12.95
N GLN A 148 -17.84 4.55 -12.22
CA GLN A 148 -18.90 4.46 -11.23
C GLN A 148 -18.78 5.51 -10.13
N LEU A 149 -17.58 5.75 -9.61
CA LEU A 149 -17.31 6.78 -8.62
C LEU A 149 -17.59 8.19 -9.15
N GLN A 150 -17.20 8.49 -10.38
CA GLN A 150 -17.47 9.77 -11.03
C GLN A 150 -18.97 9.97 -11.24
N ASP A 151 -19.71 8.95 -11.67
CA ASP A 151 -21.16 8.98 -11.81
C ASP A 151 -21.88 9.20 -10.48
N ALA A 152 -21.31 8.68 -9.38
CA ALA A 152 -21.75 8.97 -8.00
C ALA A 152 -21.28 10.37 -7.50
N GLY A 153 -20.62 11.15 -8.34
CA GLY A 153 -20.17 12.50 -8.04
C GLY A 153 -18.91 12.57 -7.16
N VAL A 154 -18.12 11.48 -7.05
CA VAL A 154 -16.85 11.47 -6.29
C VAL A 154 -15.83 12.35 -6.99
N THR A 155 -15.17 13.20 -6.21
CA THR A 155 -14.11 14.12 -6.65
C THR A 155 -12.91 14.03 -5.72
N HIS A 156 -11.85 14.77 -6.04
CA HIS A 156 -10.65 14.87 -5.20
C HIS A 156 -11.00 15.23 -3.75
N GLY A 157 -10.44 14.46 -2.80
CA GLY A 157 -10.65 14.65 -1.37
C GLY A 157 -11.94 14.03 -0.80
N ASP A 158 -12.88 13.55 -1.64
CA ASP A 158 -14.02 12.79 -1.17
C ASP A 158 -13.59 11.46 -0.52
N ARG A 159 -14.34 10.97 0.45
CA ARG A 159 -14.04 9.72 1.15
C ARG A 159 -14.91 8.60 0.60
N VAL A 160 -14.23 7.51 0.28
CA VAL A 160 -14.85 6.24 -0.13
C VAL A 160 -14.46 5.18 0.89
N VAL A 161 -15.44 4.54 1.48
CA VAL A 161 -15.22 3.49 2.48
C VAL A 161 -15.67 2.15 1.98
N ALA A 162 -15.06 1.08 2.50
CA ALA A 162 -15.46 -0.28 2.16
C ALA A 162 -15.47 -1.20 3.39
N MET A 163 -16.49 -2.04 3.49
CA MET A 163 -16.45 -3.29 4.25
C MET A 163 -15.97 -4.38 3.29
N ALA A 164 -14.67 -4.65 3.29
CA ALA A 164 -14.05 -5.40 2.22
C ALA A 164 -13.15 -6.54 2.71
N ARG A 165 -13.08 -7.59 1.90
CA ARG A 165 -12.14 -8.71 2.05
C ARG A 165 -10.79 -8.31 1.42
N ASN A 166 -9.74 -9.05 1.76
CA ASN A 166 -8.45 -8.91 1.10
C ASN A 166 -8.45 -9.67 -0.23
N THR A 167 -9.04 -9.06 -1.27
CA THR A 167 -9.24 -9.67 -2.60
C THR A 167 -8.76 -8.74 -3.71
N PRO A 168 -8.60 -9.24 -4.96
CA PRO A 168 -8.27 -8.41 -6.13
C PRO A 168 -9.25 -7.26 -6.37
N GLU A 169 -10.54 -7.47 -6.09
CA GLU A 169 -11.58 -6.44 -6.20
C GLU A 169 -11.27 -5.25 -5.28
N THR A 170 -10.85 -5.54 -4.06
CA THR A 170 -10.48 -4.50 -3.07
C THR A 170 -9.25 -3.74 -3.53
N VAL A 171 -8.27 -4.41 -4.14
CA VAL A 171 -7.09 -3.74 -4.72
C VAL A 171 -7.50 -2.83 -5.88
N ALA A 172 -8.37 -3.31 -6.78
CA ALA A 172 -8.86 -2.51 -7.90
C ALA A 172 -9.64 -1.28 -7.40
N ALA A 173 -10.49 -1.44 -6.39
CA ALA A 173 -11.26 -0.36 -5.76
C ALA A 173 -10.35 0.68 -5.10
N PHE A 174 -9.35 0.24 -4.35
CA PHE A 174 -8.33 1.11 -3.75
C PHE A 174 -7.60 1.94 -4.82
N LEU A 175 -7.14 1.31 -5.90
CA LEU A 175 -6.48 2.01 -7.00
C LEU A 175 -7.42 2.98 -7.72
N ALA A 176 -8.69 2.62 -7.90
CA ALA A 176 -9.69 3.49 -8.51
C ALA A 176 -9.91 4.77 -7.69
N VAL A 177 -10.08 4.64 -6.39
CA VAL A 177 -10.25 5.78 -5.47
C VAL A 177 -9.01 6.69 -5.47
N ASN A 178 -7.82 6.09 -5.34
CA ASN A 178 -6.56 6.83 -5.37
C ASN A 178 -6.34 7.56 -6.69
N GLY A 179 -6.68 6.92 -7.82
CA GLY A 179 -6.54 7.50 -9.16
C GLY A 179 -7.40 8.75 -9.37
N LEU A 180 -8.50 8.90 -8.63
CA LEU A 180 -9.32 10.12 -8.62
C LEU A 180 -8.87 11.17 -7.59
N GLY A 181 -7.80 10.88 -6.82
CA GLY A 181 -7.37 11.73 -5.71
C GLY A 181 -8.35 11.72 -4.53
N ALA A 182 -9.25 10.76 -4.48
CA ALA A 182 -10.15 10.53 -3.36
C ALA A 182 -9.47 9.73 -2.24
N ILE A 183 -10.07 9.70 -1.06
CA ILE A 183 -9.53 9.09 0.14
C ILE A 183 -10.18 7.74 0.35
N TRP A 184 -9.35 6.68 0.44
CA TRP A 184 -9.78 5.32 0.73
C TRP A 184 -9.73 5.00 2.22
N SER A 185 -10.78 4.36 2.74
CA SER A 185 -10.77 3.70 4.05
C SER A 185 -11.50 2.37 3.96
N SER A 186 -11.05 1.38 4.69
CA SER A 186 -11.70 0.07 4.71
C SER A 186 -11.62 -0.59 6.08
N CYS A 187 -12.58 -1.47 6.34
CA CYS A 187 -12.61 -2.33 7.50
C CYS A 187 -12.96 -3.77 7.09
N ALA A 188 -12.54 -4.70 7.92
CA ALA A 188 -12.74 -6.11 7.67
C ALA A 188 -14.22 -6.51 7.92
N PRO A 189 -14.73 -7.51 7.16
CA PRO A 189 -16.12 -7.97 7.29
C PRO A 189 -16.47 -8.57 8.65
N GLU A 190 -15.49 -8.98 9.45
CA GLU A 190 -15.64 -9.58 10.78
C GLU A 190 -16.17 -8.59 11.82
N PHE A 191 -15.97 -7.30 11.61
CA PHE A 191 -16.47 -6.29 12.54
C PHE A 191 -18.00 -6.26 12.57
N GLY A 192 -18.57 -5.96 13.75
CA GLY A 192 -20.01 -5.70 13.89
C GLY A 192 -20.45 -4.43 13.14
N ALA A 193 -21.74 -4.35 12.75
CA ALA A 193 -22.25 -3.20 12.01
C ALA A 193 -22.04 -1.88 12.75
N GLU A 194 -22.22 -1.84 14.06
CA GLU A 194 -22.00 -0.67 14.92
C GLU A 194 -20.55 -0.20 14.83
N ALA A 195 -19.58 -1.10 15.01
CA ALA A 195 -18.16 -0.76 14.94
C ALA A 195 -17.72 -0.27 13.54
N ILE A 196 -18.34 -0.77 12.47
CA ILE A 196 -18.12 -0.29 11.10
C ILE A 196 -18.71 1.11 10.95
N THR A 197 -19.95 1.32 11.40
CA THR A 197 -20.62 2.62 11.35
C THR A 197 -19.84 3.68 12.10
N ASP A 198 -19.41 3.41 13.32
CA ASP A 198 -18.66 4.37 14.15
C ASP A 198 -17.35 4.82 13.48
N ARG A 199 -16.64 3.91 12.83
CA ARG A 199 -15.41 4.22 12.11
C ARG A 199 -15.67 5.01 10.83
N CYS A 200 -16.66 4.59 10.06
CA CYS A 200 -16.99 5.23 8.78
C CYS A 200 -17.60 6.62 8.99
N ALA A 201 -18.47 6.80 9.97
CA ALA A 201 -19.15 8.08 10.26
C ALA A 201 -18.16 9.21 10.58
N GLN A 202 -17.00 8.90 11.21
CA GLN A 202 -15.99 9.90 11.56
C GLN A 202 -15.42 10.67 10.36
N ILE A 203 -15.47 10.07 9.16
CA ILE A 203 -14.89 10.64 7.95
C ILE A 203 -15.94 11.07 6.93
N GLU A 204 -17.24 10.97 7.26
CA GLU A 204 -18.34 11.41 6.41
C GLU A 204 -18.21 10.90 4.96
N PRO A 205 -18.28 9.58 4.73
CA PRO A 205 -18.03 9.00 3.42
C PRO A 205 -19.14 9.31 2.43
N LYS A 206 -18.78 9.50 1.16
CA LYS A 206 -19.70 9.71 0.06
C LYS A 206 -20.14 8.40 -0.61
N VAL A 207 -19.27 7.40 -0.58
CA VAL A 207 -19.55 6.07 -1.16
C VAL A 207 -19.19 4.98 -0.15
N PHE A 208 -20.01 3.95 -0.09
CA PHE A 208 -19.76 2.74 0.67
C PHE A 208 -19.84 1.50 -0.22
N TRP A 209 -18.71 0.80 -0.35
CA TRP A 209 -18.67 -0.52 -0.96
C TRP A 209 -18.69 -1.62 0.09
N TYR A 210 -19.27 -2.77 -0.23
CA TYR A 210 -19.29 -3.89 0.69
C TYR A 210 -19.09 -5.23 -0.01
N ALA A 211 -18.34 -6.14 0.61
CA ALA A 211 -18.32 -7.54 0.22
C ALA A 211 -19.71 -8.14 0.50
N PRO A 212 -20.39 -8.74 -0.49
CA PRO A 212 -21.73 -9.31 -0.28
C PRO A 212 -21.70 -10.58 0.56
N GLU A 213 -20.55 -11.25 0.61
CA GLU A 213 -20.35 -12.49 1.33
C GLU A 213 -18.91 -12.60 1.88
N TYR A 214 -18.72 -13.45 2.88
CA TYR A 214 -17.44 -13.72 3.52
C TYR A 214 -17.25 -15.22 3.74
N PRO A 215 -16.45 -15.91 2.91
CA PRO A 215 -15.96 -17.26 3.18
C PRO A 215 -14.98 -17.25 4.36
N TYR A 216 -15.21 -18.13 5.31
CA TYR A 216 -14.31 -18.33 6.44
C TYR A 216 -14.50 -19.71 7.06
N ASN A 217 -13.43 -20.44 7.25
CA ASN A 217 -13.37 -21.79 7.85
C ASN A 217 -14.39 -22.75 7.19
N GLY A 218 -14.40 -22.78 5.85
CA GLY A 218 -15.26 -23.65 5.06
C GLY A 218 -16.75 -23.25 5.05
N LYS A 219 -17.13 -22.09 5.60
CA LYS A 219 -18.51 -21.56 5.60
C LYS A 219 -18.55 -20.24 4.84
N VAL A 220 -19.70 -19.94 4.26
CA VAL A 220 -19.96 -18.64 3.62
C VAL A 220 -20.97 -17.88 4.46
N PHE A 221 -20.61 -16.68 4.88
CA PHE A 221 -21.46 -15.76 5.63
C PHE A 221 -22.03 -14.70 4.69
N ASP A 222 -23.35 -14.57 4.64
CA ASP A 222 -24.02 -13.47 3.95
C ASP A 222 -23.85 -12.17 4.74
N LEU A 223 -23.34 -11.13 4.10
CA LEU A 223 -23.06 -9.82 4.70
C LEU A 223 -24.05 -8.74 4.30
N LYS A 224 -25.03 -9.04 3.43
CA LYS A 224 -25.95 -8.04 2.88
C LYS A 224 -26.78 -7.34 3.95
N ALA A 225 -27.32 -8.11 4.92
CA ALA A 225 -28.09 -7.52 6.02
C ALA A 225 -27.23 -6.59 6.89
N LYS A 226 -25.97 -6.96 7.17
CA LYS A 226 -25.01 -6.10 7.87
C LYS A 226 -24.72 -4.84 7.06
N ALA A 227 -24.47 -4.96 5.77
CA ALA A 227 -24.21 -3.82 4.90
C ALA A 227 -25.40 -2.84 4.89
N GLN A 228 -26.65 -3.34 4.83
CA GLN A 228 -27.85 -2.50 4.88
C GLN A 228 -27.97 -1.73 6.21
N GLN A 229 -27.61 -2.34 7.34
CA GLN A 229 -27.57 -1.64 8.64
C GLN A 229 -26.56 -0.49 8.63
N VAL A 230 -25.37 -0.71 8.10
CA VAL A 230 -24.33 0.33 7.98
C VAL A 230 -24.81 1.44 7.04
N ILE A 231 -25.34 1.10 5.87
CA ILE A 231 -25.85 2.08 4.89
C ILE A 231 -26.94 2.96 5.50
N ALA A 232 -27.87 2.36 6.23
CA ALA A 232 -28.96 3.10 6.89
C ALA A 232 -28.50 4.05 7.99
N SER A 233 -27.25 3.89 8.49
CA SER A 233 -26.68 4.68 9.58
C SER A 233 -25.66 5.74 9.10
N LEU A 234 -25.41 5.86 7.80
CA LEU A 234 -24.44 6.78 7.21
C LEU A 234 -25.18 7.80 6.32
N ASP A 235 -25.57 8.93 6.90
CA ASP A 235 -26.40 9.97 6.25
C ASP A 235 -25.71 10.69 5.08
N THR A 236 -24.38 10.58 4.98
CA THR A 236 -23.57 11.28 3.96
C THR A 236 -23.43 10.52 2.65
N LEU A 237 -23.92 9.28 2.58
CA LEU A 237 -23.77 8.43 1.40
C LEU A 237 -24.57 8.95 0.22
N ALA A 238 -23.90 9.22 -0.89
CA ALA A 238 -24.52 9.43 -2.19
C ALA A 238 -24.82 8.09 -2.89
N TRP A 239 -23.97 7.06 -2.64
CA TRP A 239 -24.08 5.77 -3.29
C TRP A 239 -23.48 4.64 -2.44
N ALA A 240 -24.07 3.45 -2.55
CA ALA A 240 -23.54 2.22 -1.97
C ALA A 240 -23.80 1.03 -2.91
N ALA A 241 -22.82 0.12 -3.00
CA ALA A 241 -22.90 -1.04 -3.89
C ALA A 241 -22.08 -2.23 -3.37
N PRO A 242 -22.40 -3.46 -3.80
CA PRO A 242 -21.50 -4.58 -3.59
C PRO A 242 -20.18 -4.39 -4.35
N LEU A 243 -19.12 -4.90 -3.76
CA LEU A 243 -17.80 -5.03 -4.38
C LEU A 243 -17.51 -6.52 -4.53
N ASP A 244 -17.69 -7.04 -5.71
CA ASP A 244 -17.59 -8.46 -6.04
C ASP A 244 -16.96 -8.69 -7.42
N ALA A 245 -16.94 -9.95 -7.86
CA ALA A 245 -16.26 -10.35 -9.08
C ALA A 245 -16.87 -9.76 -10.39
N SER A 246 -18.05 -9.14 -10.33
CA SER A 246 -18.67 -8.53 -11.53
C SER A 246 -17.85 -7.37 -12.11
N ILE A 247 -16.95 -6.78 -11.33
CA ILE A 247 -16.05 -5.73 -11.81
C ILE A 247 -15.08 -6.19 -12.91
N TRP A 248 -14.92 -7.50 -13.12
CA TRP A 248 -14.03 -8.08 -14.14
C TRP A 248 -14.73 -8.37 -15.47
N GLU A 249 -16.04 -8.16 -15.57
CA GLU A 249 -16.86 -8.50 -16.73
C GLU A 249 -16.89 -7.39 -17.82
N TYR A 250 -16.06 -6.32 -17.69
CA TYR A 250 -16.07 -5.14 -18.55
C TYR A 250 -14.81 -4.96 -19.40
#